data_296078bc7c82dc56119f32cb2bf0161e
#
_entry.id   296078bc7c82dc56119f32cb2bf0161e
#
_cell.length_a   1.000
_cell.length_b   1.000
_cell.length_c   1.000
_cell.angle_alpha   90.00
_cell.angle_beta   90.00
_cell.angle_gamma   90.00
#
_symmetry.space_group_name_H-M   'P 1'
#
loop_
_entity.id
_entity.type
_entity.pdbx_description
1 polymer ?
#
loop_
_entity_poly.entity_id
_entity_poly.type
_entity_poly.pdbx_seq_one_letter_code
_entity_poly.pdbx_strand_id
1 'polypeptide(L)'
;MIAGILLALQVAAASPSNLVVRHAEAVRTVPRISTVNGTYLRADLLATALGGTVGSLPLGRYSITLGESRIDLTEGVPFVRIGPNVVPLLLPPLRSGQTFLVPFQLAASVIPRFTSGFNFDLAANEIRIFNTAARRGVETPAVSDAGIPGLPPVAGTTGARPRRNARRLVVVDAGHGGVDNGMTGPIGAGPRIIEKHVTLSVSRMLEEELKKLGVDVLMTRTRDTLIALSDRGRIANRNKGDLFVSVHVNASGTRSAAGARQRGYETYFLAEAKTEEASRVERMENEAVKFETGANAPKGDPLSFIINDMAQNEHLRESNDLASTIQQGLRRFHPGRDRGVQQANFAVLRGSYMPAVLVEIGFGTNGEEARYLNDRDNQRQIAQSIARSVLEYLDHYDARIGAGSP
;
A
#
# COMPACT_ATOMS: atom_id res chain seq x y z
N MET A 1 19.95 -48.30 -33.63
CA MET A 1 18.91 -48.31 -32.60
C MET A 1 19.40 -47.48 -31.42
N ILE A 2 18.96 -46.26 -31.34
CA ILE A 2 19.28 -45.33 -30.23
C ILE A 2 17.94 -45.05 -29.57
N ALA A 3 17.73 -45.61 -28.38
CA ALA A 3 16.53 -45.38 -27.58
C ALA A 3 16.68 -44.03 -26.85
N GLY A 4 15.86 -43.07 -27.23
CA GLY A 4 15.73 -41.79 -26.53
C GLY A 4 14.86 -41.95 -25.29
N ILE A 5 15.44 -41.73 -24.12
CA ILE A 5 14.71 -41.66 -22.85
C ILE A 5 14.09 -40.24 -22.76
N LEU A 6 12.76 -40.19 -22.92
CA LEU A 6 11.97 -39.00 -22.59
C LEU A 6 11.85 -38.91 -21.06
N LEU A 7 12.58 -38.00 -20.44
CA LEU A 7 12.41 -37.64 -19.03
C LEU A 7 11.23 -36.65 -18.91
N ALA A 8 10.06 -37.16 -18.56
CA ALA A 8 8.93 -36.32 -18.24
C ALA A 8 9.17 -35.64 -16.87
N LEU A 9 9.51 -34.36 -16.87
CA LEU A 9 9.48 -33.55 -15.66
C LEU A 9 8.01 -33.35 -15.23
N GLN A 10 7.58 -34.15 -14.25
CA GLN A 10 6.37 -33.85 -13.50
C GLN A 10 6.67 -32.66 -12.57
N VAL A 11 6.25 -31.48 -12.98
CA VAL A 11 6.14 -30.33 -12.06
C VAL A 11 4.99 -30.69 -11.10
N ALA A 12 5.32 -31.07 -9.89
CA ALA A 12 4.36 -31.22 -8.82
C ALA A 12 3.81 -29.82 -8.52
N ALA A 13 2.60 -29.54 -8.99
CA ALA A 13 1.85 -28.35 -8.58
C ALA A 13 1.65 -28.46 -7.07
N ALA A 14 2.26 -27.54 -6.30
CA ALA A 14 2.00 -27.42 -4.87
C ALA A 14 0.49 -27.22 -4.69
N SER A 15 -0.16 -28.14 -4.00
CA SER A 15 -1.60 -28.03 -3.68
C SER A 15 -1.82 -26.74 -2.89
N PRO A 16 -2.79 -25.89 -3.27
CA PRO A 16 -3.04 -24.66 -2.54
C PRO A 16 -3.39 -25.02 -1.10
N SER A 17 -2.67 -24.41 -0.15
CA SER A 17 -2.89 -24.64 1.28
C SER A 17 -4.32 -24.24 1.65
N ASN A 18 -5.10 -25.15 2.29
CA ASN A 18 -6.46 -24.88 2.72
C ASN A 18 -6.49 -23.68 3.71
N LEU A 19 -7.60 -22.92 3.70
CA LEU A 19 -7.87 -21.97 4.76
C LEU A 19 -8.17 -22.73 6.06
N VAL A 20 -7.47 -22.41 7.12
CA VAL A 20 -7.71 -22.96 8.45
C VAL A 20 -8.70 -22.06 9.19
N VAL A 21 -9.69 -22.64 9.86
CA VAL A 21 -10.63 -21.94 10.74
C VAL A 21 -10.54 -22.57 12.12
N ARG A 22 -10.17 -21.76 13.11
CA ARG A 22 -9.99 -22.20 14.50
C ARG A 22 -11.02 -21.55 15.42
N HIS A 23 -11.74 -22.37 16.16
CA HIS A 23 -12.66 -21.97 17.19
C HIS A 23 -12.40 -22.76 18.48
N ALA A 24 -11.84 -22.12 19.49
CA ALA A 24 -11.34 -22.77 20.70
C ALA A 24 -10.41 -23.97 20.33
N GLU A 25 -10.76 -25.19 20.72
CA GLU A 25 -10.00 -26.41 20.42
C GLU A 25 -10.32 -27.03 19.04
N ALA A 26 -11.40 -26.56 18.37
CA ALA A 26 -11.84 -27.10 17.10
C ALA A 26 -11.15 -26.46 15.90
N VAL A 27 -10.57 -27.26 15.03
CA VAL A 27 -9.95 -26.83 13.78
C VAL A 27 -10.74 -27.38 12.60
N ARG A 28 -11.14 -26.50 11.68
CA ARG A 28 -11.79 -26.84 10.42
C ARG A 28 -10.95 -26.33 9.26
N THR A 29 -11.07 -26.94 8.10
CA THR A 29 -10.37 -26.50 6.88
C THR A 29 -11.36 -26.22 5.78
N VAL A 30 -11.14 -25.15 5.01
CA VAL A 30 -11.92 -24.81 3.82
C VAL A 30 -11.00 -24.89 2.61
N PRO A 31 -11.28 -25.77 1.64
CA PRO A 31 -10.46 -25.89 0.44
C PRO A 31 -10.44 -24.61 -0.38
N ARG A 32 -9.26 -24.23 -0.85
CA ARG A 32 -9.09 -23.15 -1.82
C ARG A 32 -9.30 -23.68 -3.23
N ILE A 33 -9.98 -22.90 -4.05
CA ILE A 33 -10.23 -23.16 -5.46
C ILE A 33 -9.48 -22.12 -6.26
N SER A 34 -8.42 -22.54 -6.94
CA SER A 34 -7.66 -21.67 -7.83
C SER A 34 -8.32 -21.65 -9.21
N THR A 35 -8.57 -20.46 -9.74
CA THR A 35 -9.06 -20.21 -11.09
C THR A 35 -8.07 -19.34 -11.84
N VAL A 36 -8.25 -19.16 -13.13
CA VAL A 36 -7.43 -18.23 -13.94
C VAL A 36 -7.52 -16.77 -13.45
N ASN A 37 -8.60 -16.41 -12.78
CA ASN A 37 -8.86 -15.04 -12.28
C ASN A 37 -8.43 -14.87 -10.80
N GLY A 38 -8.10 -15.96 -10.08
CA GLY A 38 -7.67 -15.89 -8.69
C GLY A 38 -8.21 -16.99 -7.79
N THR A 39 -8.11 -16.79 -6.49
CA THR A 39 -8.44 -17.81 -5.47
C THR A 39 -9.82 -17.57 -4.87
N TYR A 40 -10.60 -18.63 -4.81
CA TYR A 40 -11.97 -18.67 -4.29
C TYR A 40 -12.13 -19.70 -3.17
N LEU A 41 -13.21 -19.56 -2.43
CA LEU A 41 -13.71 -20.51 -1.44
C LEU A 41 -15.17 -20.83 -1.76
N ARG A 42 -15.60 -22.04 -1.41
CA ARG A 42 -17.03 -22.36 -1.42
C ARG A 42 -17.72 -21.60 -0.28
N ALA A 43 -18.76 -20.87 -0.60
CA ALA A 43 -19.49 -20.04 0.36
C ALA A 43 -20.14 -20.86 1.48
N ASP A 44 -20.69 -22.03 1.13
CA ASP A 44 -21.32 -22.95 2.08
C ASP A 44 -20.30 -23.55 3.08
N LEU A 45 -19.14 -23.99 2.58
CA LEU A 45 -18.07 -24.51 3.43
C LEU A 45 -17.47 -23.42 4.33
N LEU A 46 -17.26 -22.21 3.78
CA LEU A 46 -16.77 -21.08 4.55
C LEU A 46 -17.76 -20.71 5.66
N ALA A 47 -19.05 -20.51 5.32
CA ALA A 47 -20.06 -20.16 6.29
C ALA A 47 -20.17 -21.22 7.41
N THR A 48 -20.25 -22.49 7.03
CA THR A 48 -20.29 -23.61 8.00
C THR A 48 -19.06 -23.64 8.90
N ALA A 49 -17.88 -23.44 8.32
CA ALA A 49 -16.62 -23.41 9.11
C ALA A 49 -16.61 -22.26 10.12
N LEU A 50 -17.17 -21.11 9.75
CA LEU A 50 -17.30 -19.91 10.60
C LEU A 50 -18.48 -19.95 11.57
N GLY A 51 -19.28 -21.03 11.58
CA GLY A 51 -20.44 -21.17 12.46
C GLY A 51 -21.69 -20.42 11.96
N GLY A 52 -21.76 -20.14 10.67
CA GLY A 52 -22.86 -19.42 10.03
C GLY A 52 -23.59 -20.26 8.98
N THR A 53 -24.45 -19.59 8.21
CA THR A 53 -25.30 -20.19 7.17
C THR A 53 -25.23 -19.39 5.87
N VAL A 54 -25.55 -20.05 4.73
CA VAL A 54 -25.72 -19.40 3.43
C VAL A 54 -27.17 -19.50 3.01
N GLY A 55 -27.74 -18.35 2.64
CA GLY A 55 -29.06 -18.26 2.03
C GLY A 55 -28.97 -17.87 0.56
N SER A 56 -29.74 -18.55 -0.30
CA SER A 56 -29.92 -18.14 -1.70
C SER A 56 -31.11 -17.21 -1.83
N LEU A 57 -30.96 -16.14 -2.60
CA LEU A 57 -31.97 -15.13 -2.88
C LEU A 57 -32.22 -15.03 -4.39
N PRO A 58 -33.36 -14.50 -4.86
CA PRO A 58 -33.61 -14.29 -6.28
C PRO A 58 -32.51 -13.43 -6.97
N LEU A 59 -32.40 -13.57 -8.29
CA LEU A 59 -31.51 -12.78 -9.15
C LEU A 59 -30.01 -12.96 -8.84
N GLY A 60 -29.58 -14.20 -8.56
CA GLY A 60 -28.15 -14.49 -8.31
C GLY A 60 -27.58 -13.88 -7.03
N ARG A 61 -28.45 -13.48 -6.10
CA ARG A 61 -28.04 -12.96 -4.79
C ARG A 61 -27.90 -14.06 -3.76
N TYR A 62 -27.00 -13.84 -2.82
CA TYR A 62 -26.72 -14.75 -1.71
C TYR A 62 -26.50 -13.96 -0.43
N SER A 63 -26.81 -14.56 0.69
CA SER A 63 -26.44 -14.01 2.00
C SER A 63 -25.67 -15.02 2.81
N ILE A 64 -24.59 -14.60 3.43
CA ILE A 64 -23.88 -15.35 4.49
C ILE A 64 -24.26 -14.68 5.81
N THR A 65 -24.76 -15.48 6.76
CA THR A 65 -25.11 -14.99 8.09
C THR A 65 -24.13 -15.55 9.11
N LEU A 66 -23.46 -14.66 9.86
CA LEU A 66 -22.48 -14.96 10.89
C LEU A 66 -22.90 -14.27 12.19
N GLY A 67 -23.55 -15.00 13.10
CA GLY A 67 -24.16 -14.40 14.28
C GLY A 67 -25.22 -13.34 13.90
N GLU A 68 -25.06 -12.10 14.38
CA GLU A 68 -25.94 -10.97 14.05
C GLU A 68 -25.58 -10.30 12.70
N SER A 69 -24.43 -10.62 12.13
CA SER A 69 -23.95 -10.00 10.88
C SER A 69 -24.47 -10.74 9.66
N ARG A 70 -25.07 -9.97 8.75
CA ARG A 70 -25.51 -10.45 7.43
C ARG A 70 -24.62 -9.85 6.34
N ILE A 71 -24.11 -10.70 5.48
CA ILE A 71 -23.22 -10.39 4.37
C ILE A 71 -23.96 -10.73 3.07
N ASP A 72 -24.38 -9.70 2.34
CA ASP A 72 -25.11 -9.86 1.07
C ASP A 72 -24.14 -9.76 -0.11
N LEU A 73 -24.20 -10.74 -1.01
CA LEU A 73 -23.36 -10.88 -2.20
C LEU A 73 -24.24 -11.09 -3.44
N THR A 74 -23.74 -10.68 -4.59
CA THR A 74 -24.41 -10.90 -5.89
C THR A 74 -23.40 -11.50 -6.86
N GLU A 75 -23.81 -12.57 -7.57
CA GLU A 75 -23.01 -13.20 -8.61
C GLU A 75 -22.57 -12.17 -9.65
N GLY A 76 -21.28 -12.19 -10.04
CA GLY A 76 -20.70 -11.30 -11.03
C GLY A 76 -20.48 -9.85 -10.55
N VAL A 77 -20.89 -9.50 -9.33
CA VAL A 77 -20.79 -8.13 -8.80
C VAL A 77 -19.65 -8.05 -7.79
N PRO A 78 -18.59 -7.27 -8.04
CA PRO A 78 -17.41 -7.19 -7.18
C PRO A 78 -17.64 -6.28 -5.95
N PHE A 79 -18.77 -6.43 -5.28
CA PHE A 79 -19.13 -5.73 -4.04
C PHE A 79 -19.85 -6.65 -3.09
N VAL A 80 -19.66 -6.42 -1.81
CA VAL A 80 -20.39 -7.07 -0.73
C VAL A 80 -21.03 -6.02 0.19
N ARG A 81 -22.23 -6.27 0.66
CA ARG A 81 -22.89 -5.42 1.66
C ARG A 81 -22.87 -6.11 3.02
N ILE A 82 -22.45 -5.38 4.05
CA ILE A 82 -22.45 -5.83 5.44
C ILE A 82 -23.07 -4.72 6.29
N GLY A 83 -24.33 -4.88 6.66
CA GLY A 83 -25.10 -3.80 7.31
C GLY A 83 -25.15 -2.55 6.42
N PRO A 84 -24.75 -1.37 6.92
CA PRO A 84 -24.73 -0.13 6.15
C PRO A 84 -23.53 -0.03 5.18
N ASN A 85 -22.51 -0.89 5.34
CA ASN A 85 -21.26 -0.81 4.58
C ASN A 85 -21.39 -1.54 3.24
N VAL A 86 -20.92 -0.90 2.17
CA VAL A 86 -20.71 -1.53 0.86
C VAL A 86 -19.19 -1.62 0.65
N VAL A 87 -18.69 -2.85 0.56
CA VAL A 87 -17.26 -3.14 0.52
C VAL A 87 -16.90 -3.72 -0.85
N PRO A 88 -15.94 -3.14 -1.58
CA PRO A 88 -15.49 -3.69 -2.85
C PRO A 88 -14.76 -5.02 -2.66
N LEU A 89 -14.91 -5.91 -3.63
CA LEU A 89 -14.18 -7.16 -3.74
C LEU A 89 -13.24 -7.07 -4.94
N LEU A 90 -12.06 -7.66 -4.82
CA LEU A 90 -11.08 -7.73 -5.92
C LEU A 90 -11.58 -8.59 -7.08
N LEU A 91 -12.37 -9.60 -6.75
CA LEU A 91 -12.95 -10.54 -7.70
C LEU A 91 -14.45 -10.62 -7.43
N PRO A 92 -15.27 -10.71 -8.46
CA PRO A 92 -16.71 -10.93 -8.25
C PRO A 92 -16.95 -12.34 -7.70
N PRO A 93 -17.97 -12.53 -6.85
CA PRO A 93 -18.48 -13.85 -6.54
C PRO A 93 -18.93 -14.58 -7.80
N LEU A 94 -18.70 -15.88 -7.88
CA LEU A 94 -18.96 -16.71 -9.06
C LEU A 94 -19.90 -17.85 -8.73
N ARG A 95 -20.56 -18.38 -9.76
CA ARG A 95 -21.28 -19.64 -9.69
C ARG A 95 -20.56 -20.70 -10.54
N SER A 96 -20.34 -21.87 -9.97
CA SER A 96 -19.84 -23.05 -10.69
C SER A 96 -20.81 -24.20 -10.48
N GLY A 97 -21.68 -24.42 -11.46
CA GLY A 97 -22.81 -25.34 -11.35
C GLY A 97 -23.77 -24.90 -10.23
N GLN A 98 -23.99 -25.75 -9.23
CA GLN A 98 -24.80 -25.44 -8.04
C GLN A 98 -23.99 -24.79 -6.90
N THR A 99 -22.69 -24.64 -7.07
CA THR A 99 -21.80 -24.13 -6.03
C THR A 99 -21.61 -22.62 -6.17
N PHE A 100 -21.82 -21.87 -5.09
CA PHE A 100 -21.49 -20.45 -5.01
C PHE A 100 -20.09 -20.27 -4.46
N LEU A 101 -19.26 -19.55 -5.22
CA LEU A 101 -17.87 -19.28 -4.91
C LEU A 101 -17.69 -17.82 -4.50
N VAL A 102 -17.03 -17.60 -3.40
CA VAL A 102 -16.68 -16.27 -2.90
C VAL A 102 -15.17 -16.06 -2.96
N PRO A 103 -14.70 -14.86 -3.31
CA PRO A 103 -13.27 -14.58 -3.31
C PRO A 103 -12.64 -14.87 -1.94
N PHE A 104 -11.41 -15.36 -1.94
CA PHE A 104 -10.66 -15.63 -0.71
C PHE A 104 -10.54 -14.39 0.18
N GLN A 105 -10.50 -13.18 -0.43
CA GLN A 105 -10.53 -11.90 0.24
C GLN A 105 -11.69 -11.76 1.24
N LEU A 106 -12.86 -12.33 0.94
CA LEU A 106 -14.01 -12.28 1.87
C LEU A 106 -13.64 -12.85 3.24
N ALA A 107 -12.92 -13.96 3.26
CA ALA A 107 -12.48 -14.62 4.48
C ALA A 107 -11.26 -13.94 5.12
N ALA A 108 -10.30 -13.49 4.30
CA ALA A 108 -9.03 -12.97 4.79
C ALA A 108 -9.11 -11.54 5.35
N SER A 109 -10.00 -10.70 4.79
CA SER A 109 -10.03 -9.27 5.17
C SER A 109 -11.43 -8.73 5.46
N VAL A 110 -12.45 -9.12 4.69
CA VAL A 110 -13.78 -8.50 4.81
C VAL A 110 -14.48 -8.97 6.08
N ILE A 111 -14.59 -10.27 6.31
CA ILE A 111 -15.24 -10.82 7.51
C ILE A 111 -14.53 -10.33 8.78
N PRO A 112 -13.20 -10.42 8.94
CA PRO A 112 -12.53 -9.97 10.15
C PRO A 112 -12.68 -8.46 10.44
N ARG A 113 -12.82 -7.65 9.39
CA ARG A 113 -12.92 -6.19 9.53
C ARG A 113 -14.33 -5.71 9.88
N PHE A 114 -15.35 -6.32 9.27
CA PHE A 114 -16.73 -5.84 9.34
C PHE A 114 -17.65 -6.70 10.19
N THR A 115 -17.15 -7.81 10.72
CA THR A 115 -17.93 -8.75 11.54
C THR A 115 -17.18 -9.00 12.85
N SER A 116 -17.83 -8.76 13.98
CA SER A 116 -17.19 -8.98 15.29
C SER A 116 -16.96 -10.47 15.58
N GLY A 117 -15.90 -10.76 16.32
CA GLY A 117 -15.58 -12.12 16.76
C GLY A 117 -14.70 -12.92 15.81
N PHE A 118 -14.17 -12.32 14.76
CA PHE A 118 -13.26 -12.96 13.81
C PHE A 118 -11.94 -12.19 13.71
N ASN A 119 -10.84 -12.93 13.59
CA ASN A 119 -9.54 -12.39 13.28
C ASN A 119 -8.84 -13.30 12.28
N PHE A 120 -8.15 -12.75 11.30
CA PHE A 120 -7.37 -13.50 10.33
C PHE A 120 -5.88 -13.38 10.65
N ASP A 121 -5.25 -14.53 10.88
CA ASP A 121 -3.80 -14.65 11.04
C ASP A 121 -3.20 -15.00 9.68
N LEU A 122 -2.55 -14.02 9.07
CA LEU A 122 -1.98 -14.15 7.74
C LEU A 122 -0.84 -15.17 7.70
N ALA A 123 0.02 -15.19 8.74
CA ALA A 123 1.18 -16.08 8.79
C ALA A 123 0.77 -17.55 8.92
N ALA A 124 -0.29 -17.81 9.66
CA ALA A 124 -0.86 -19.16 9.84
C ALA A 124 -1.89 -19.52 8.76
N ASN A 125 -2.28 -18.56 7.90
CA ASN A 125 -3.41 -18.72 6.96
C ASN A 125 -4.69 -19.23 7.68
N GLU A 126 -5.02 -18.59 8.79
CA GLU A 126 -6.01 -19.07 9.76
C GLU A 126 -6.99 -17.95 10.14
N ILE A 127 -8.30 -18.25 10.12
CA ILE A 127 -9.30 -17.43 10.82
C ILE A 127 -9.50 -17.96 12.22
N ARG A 128 -9.36 -17.10 13.21
CA ARG A 128 -9.68 -17.38 14.61
C ARG A 128 -11.04 -16.81 14.97
N ILE A 129 -11.89 -17.64 15.56
CA ILE A 129 -13.21 -17.25 16.05
C ILE A 129 -13.11 -17.04 17.56
N PHE A 130 -13.51 -15.85 18.02
CA PHE A 130 -13.55 -15.49 19.44
C PHE A 130 -14.99 -15.44 19.92
N ASN A 131 -15.29 -16.08 21.04
CA ASN A 131 -16.63 -16.08 21.61
C ASN A 131 -16.96 -14.70 22.17
N THR A 132 -17.80 -13.91 21.47
CA THR A 132 -18.24 -12.58 21.91
C THR A 132 -19.28 -12.66 23.03
N ALA A 133 -19.89 -13.83 23.27
CA ALA A 133 -20.91 -14.03 24.33
C ALA A 133 -20.34 -13.91 25.75
N ALA A 134 -19.05 -14.13 25.96
CA ALA A 134 -18.42 -14.05 27.28
C ALA A 134 -18.21 -12.60 27.80
N ARG A 135 -18.45 -11.58 26.95
CA ARG A 135 -18.30 -10.16 27.37
C ARG A 135 -19.60 -9.49 27.85
N ARG A 136 -20.76 -10.17 27.80
CA ARG A 136 -22.05 -9.60 28.27
C ARG A 136 -22.35 -9.87 29.75
N GLY A 137 -21.44 -10.44 30.53
CA GLY A 137 -21.69 -10.84 31.90
C GLY A 137 -20.68 -10.40 32.97
N VAL A 138 -19.80 -9.43 32.65
CA VAL A 138 -18.93 -8.83 33.66
C VAL A 138 -19.46 -7.43 33.97
N GLU A 139 -20.38 -7.34 34.96
CA GLU A 139 -20.59 -6.11 35.71
C GLU A 139 -19.22 -5.69 36.29
N THR A 140 -18.78 -4.51 35.92
CA THR A 140 -17.60 -3.87 36.48
C THR A 140 -17.84 -3.60 37.95
N PRO A 141 -17.09 -4.22 38.87
CA PRO A 141 -17.09 -3.72 40.25
C PRO A 141 -16.45 -2.33 40.21
N ALA A 142 -17.08 -1.39 40.87
CA ALA A 142 -16.51 -0.08 41.11
C ALA A 142 -15.20 -0.28 41.90
N VAL A 143 -14.05 -0.11 41.24
CA VAL A 143 -12.74 -0.13 41.89
C VAL A 143 -12.48 1.28 42.40
N SER A 144 -12.45 1.42 43.72
CA SER A 144 -11.97 2.58 44.42
C SER A 144 -10.49 2.83 44.07
N ASP A 145 -10.20 4.10 43.89
CA ASP A 145 -8.89 4.70 43.64
C ASP A 145 -7.87 4.33 44.74
N ALA A 146 -7.05 3.30 44.49
CA ALA A 146 -5.85 3.02 45.26
C ALA A 146 -4.77 2.52 44.30
N GLY A 147 -3.85 3.41 43.98
CA GLY A 147 -2.77 3.19 43.03
C GLY A 147 -1.82 2.06 43.41
N ILE A 148 -1.49 1.22 42.43
CA ILE A 148 -0.32 0.33 42.46
C ILE A 148 0.78 0.99 41.61
N PRO A 149 1.96 1.27 42.16
CA PRO A 149 3.05 1.87 41.40
C PRO A 149 3.70 0.84 40.48
N GLY A 150 3.78 1.12 39.16
CA GLY A 150 4.74 0.45 38.29
C GLY A 150 4.26 -0.18 36.99
N LEU A 151 3.00 0.02 36.53
CA LEU A 151 2.59 -0.41 35.18
C LEU A 151 1.96 0.76 34.40
N PRO A 152 2.34 0.97 33.12
CA PRO A 152 1.71 2.02 32.32
C PRO A 152 0.25 1.66 32.01
N PRO A 153 -0.66 2.64 31.95
CA PRO A 153 -2.08 2.39 31.73
C PRO A 153 -2.34 1.84 30.32
N VAL A 154 -3.07 0.73 30.26
CA VAL A 154 -3.63 0.20 29.01
C VAL A 154 -4.75 1.14 28.56
N ALA A 155 -4.51 1.89 27.46
CA ALA A 155 -5.50 2.80 26.89
C ALA A 155 -6.70 2.01 26.36
N GLY A 156 -7.86 2.24 26.94
CA GLY A 156 -9.15 1.77 26.43
C GLY A 156 -9.47 2.43 25.09
N THR A 157 -9.92 1.64 24.13
CA THR A 157 -10.42 2.07 22.82
C THR A 157 -11.80 2.70 22.95
N THR A 158 -11.85 3.96 23.31
CA THR A 158 -12.98 4.85 23.01
C THR A 158 -12.48 5.87 22.00
N GLY A 159 -13.27 6.14 20.97
CA GLY A 159 -12.96 6.94 19.79
C GLY A 159 -11.89 8.02 20.02
N ALA A 160 -10.73 7.79 19.47
CA ALA A 160 -9.59 8.66 19.69
C ALA A 160 -9.86 10.03 19.08
N ARG A 161 -10.12 11.02 19.94
CA ARG A 161 -9.90 12.42 19.57
C ARG A 161 -8.45 12.54 19.10
N PRO A 162 -8.16 13.19 17.97
CA PRO A 162 -6.79 13.41 17.54
C PRO A 162 -6.05 14.13 18.67
N ARG A 163 -5.01 13.47 19.17
CA ARG A 163 -4.13 14.09 20.16
C ARG A 163 -3.40 15.23 19.48
N ARG A 164 -3.71 16.44 19.82
CA ARG A 164 -3.12 17.70 19.37
C ARG A 164 -1.59 17.81 19.57
N ASN A 165 -0.96 16.76 20.14
CA ASN A 165 0.47 16.74 20.49
C ASN A 165 1.23 15.47 20.02
N ALA A 166 0.64 14.59 19.19
CA ALA A 166 1.42 13.52 18.59
C ALA A 166 2.13 14.08 17.34
N ARG A 167 3.46 14.04 17.32
CA ARG A 167 4.24 14.37 16.12
C ARG A 167 3.84 13.43 14.99
N ARG A 168 3.66 14.00 13.79
CA ARG A 168 3.37 13.24 12.57
C ARG A 168 4.62 12.54 12.09
N LEU A 169 4.48 11.30 11.64
CA LEU A 169 5.57 10.51 11.06
C LEU A 169 5.47 10.50 9.54
N VAL A 170 6.42 11.10 8.86
CA VAL A 170 6.55 11.02 7.41
C VAL A 170 7.60 9.98 7.04
N VAL A 171 7.22 9.02 6.20
CA VAL A 171 8.16 8.06 5.66
C VAL A 171 8.69 8.59 4.33
N VAL A 172 9.99 8.84 4.29
CA VAL A 172 10.69 9.32 3.10
C VAL A 172 11.39 8.15 2.43
N ASP A 173 11.01 7.89 1.21
CA ASP A 173 11.59 6.83 0.39
C ASP A 173 12.54 7.41 -0.65
N ALA A 174 13.79 6.98 -0.61
CA ALA A 174 14.76 7.28 -1.64
C ALA A 174 14.70 6.20 -2.72
N GLY A 175 14.21 6.53 -3.91
CA GLY A 175 14.07 5.58 -5.01
C GLY A 175 15.35 4.85 -5.36
N HIS A 176 15.25 3.62 -5.86
CA HIS A 176 16.37 2.75 -6.25
C HIS A 176 17.37 2.43 -5.13
N GLY A 177 18.58 2.00 -5.47
CA GLY A 177 19.64 1.71 -4.50
C GLY A 177 20.36 0.38 -4.74
N GLY A 178 21.59 0.24 -4.26
CA GLY A 178 22.42 -0.95 -4.44
C GLY A 178 22.68 -1.25 -5.91
N VAL A 179 22.28 -2.44 -6.36
CA VAL A 179 22.44 -2.88 -7.77
C VAL A 179 21.47 -2.17 -8.73
N ASP A 180 20.38 -1.60 -8.21
CA ASP A 180 19.46 -0.81 -8.99
C ASP A 180 19.93 0.65 -9.03
N ASN A 181 20.43 1.07 -10.17
CA ASN A 181 20.90 2.43 -10.36
C ASN A 181 19.79 3.45 -10.66
N GLY A 182 18.60 2.97 -11.06
CA GLY A 182 17.61 3.82 -11.69
C GLY A 182 18.12 4.38 -13.01
N MET A 183 17.66 5.57 -13.39
CA MET A 183 18.12 6.21 -14.59
C MET A 183 19.60 6.60 -14.50
N THR A 184 20.26 6.63 -15.65
CA THR A 184 21.61 7.17 -15.81
C THR A 184 21.63 8.16 -16.96
N GLY A 185 22.03 9.37 -16.71
CA GLY A 185 22.05 10.45 -17.68
C GLY A 185 23.18 11.43 -17.51
N PRO A 186 23.21 12.51 -18.30
CA PRO A 186 22.24 12.84 -19.35
C PRO A 186 22.47 12.11 -20.67
N ILE A 187 21.54 12.33 -21.62
CA ILE A 187 21.74 11.99 -23.03
C ILE A 187 22.52 13.16 -23.66
N GLY A 188 23.77 12.94 -24.04
CA GLY A 188 24.64 13.98 -24.59
C GLY A 188 25.45 14.72 -23.50
N ALA A 189 25.60 16.05 -23.67
CA ALA A 189 26.47 16.86 -22.82
C ALA A 189 25.85 17.17 -21.45
N GLY A 190 26.64 17.02 -20.38
CA GLY A 190 26.24 17.35 -19.00
C GLY A 190 26.98 16.48 -17.99
N PRO A 191 26.86 16.77 -16.69
CA PRO A 191 27.44 15.94 -15.66
C PRO A 191 26.69 14.61 -15.61
N ARG A 192 27.45 13.53 -15.51
CA ARG A 192 26.87 12.20 -15.35
C ARG A 192 26.22 12.10 -13.97
N ILE A 193 24.91 11.84 -13.93
CA ILE A 193 24.17 11.56 -12.72
C ILE A 193 23.60 10.13 -12.75
N ILE A 194 23.47 9.56 -11.59
CA ILE A 194 22.84 8.27 -11.35
C ILE A 194 21.72 8.51 -10.37
N GLU A 195 20.52 8.12 -10.72
CA GLU A 195 19.30 8.42 -9.96
C GLU A 195 19.43 8.04 -8.48
N LYS A 196 19.82 6.83 -8.15
CA LYS A 196 19.93 6.37 -6.75
C LYS A 196 20.77 7.27 -5.85
N HIS A 197 21.74 8.01 -6.41
CA HIS A 197 22.59 8.94 -5.65
C HIS A 197 21.86 10.27 -5.42
N VAL A 198 21.18 10.78 -6.44
CA VAL A 198 20.42 12.02 -6.37
C VAL A 198 19.24 11.83 -5.41
N THR A 199 18.47 10.76 -5.57
CA THR A 199 17.34 10.45 -4.71
C THR A 199 17.74 10.31 -3.24
N LEU A 200 18.84 9.61 -2.94
CA LEU A 200 19.35 9.49 -1.58
C LEU A 200 19.81 10.84 -1.02
N SER A 201 20.47 11.68 -1.82
CA SER A 201 20.93 13.00 -1.40
C SER A 201 19.76 13.93 -1.08
N VAL A 202 18.78 14.02 -1.98
CA VAL A 202 17.58 14.86 -1.80
C VAL A 202 16.74 14.35 -0.62
N SER A 203 16.55 13.02 -0.51
CA SER A 203 15.76 12.43 0.59
C SER A 203 16.38 12.67 1.96
N ARG A 204 17.72 12.67 2.08
CA ARG A 204 18.40 13.03 3.33
C ARG A 204 18.22 14.51 3.67
N MET A 205 18.29 15.39 2.67
CA MET A 205 18.01 16.80 2.87
C MET A 205 16.53 17.02 3.24
N LEU A 206 15.60 16.26 2.65
CA LEU A 206 14.19 16.30 3.00
C LEU A 206 13.95 15.84 4.45
N GLU A 207 14.63 14.78 4.89
CA GLU A 207 14.61 14.35 6.30
C GLU A 207 15.06 15.49 7.23
N GLU A 208 16.19 16.16 6.92
CA GLU A 208 16.70 17.29 7.70
C GLU A 208 15.69 18.44 7.78
N GLU A 209 15.10 18.82 6.64
CA GLU A 209 14.16 19.95 6.57
C GLU A 209 12.83 19.62 7.29
N LEU A 210 12.28 18.42 7.15
CA LEU A 210 11.08 17.98 7.88
C LEU A 210 11.31 17.97 9.39
N LYS A 211 12.48 17.47 9.86
CA LYS A 211 12.83 17.50 11.28
C LYS A 211 12.93 18.92 11.85
N LYS A 212 13.46 19.88 11.08
CA LYS A 212 13.49 21.31 11.46
C LYS A 212 12.06 21.87 11.62
N LEU A 213 11.11 21.35 10.84
CA LEU A 213 9.70 21.74 10.91
C LEU A 213 8.91 20.99 12.01
N GLY A 214 9.57 20.17 12.83
CA GLY A 214 8.94 19.44 13.94
C GLY A 214 8.22 18.15 13.54
N VAL A 215 8.45 17.67 12.32
CA VAL A 215 7.90 16.41 11.81
C VAL A 215 8.89 15.29 12.06
N ASP A 216 8.41 14.14 12.56
CA ASP A 216 9.22 12.94 12.69
C ASP A 216 9.40 12.28 11.32
N VAL A 217 10.59 11.72 11.06
CA VAL A 217 10.92 11.15 9.76
C VAL A 217 11.54 9.77 9.90
N LEU A 218 11.08 8.85 9.08
CA LEU A 218 11.70 7.54 8.85
C LEU A 218 12.13 7.43 7.39
N MET A 219 13.42 7.15 7.16
CA MET A 219 13.93 6.86 5.83
C MET A 219 13.80 5.36 5.52
N THR A 220 13.37 4.99 4.30
CA THR A 220 13.38 3.56 3.88
C THR A 220 14.81 3.04 3.71
N ARG A 221 15.72 3.89 3.24
CA ARG A 221 17.17 3.63 3.19
C ARG A 221 17.98 4.89 3.51
N THR A 222 19.06 4.73 4.23
CA THR A 222 20.01 5.80 4.57
C THR A 222 21.38 5.62 3.92
N ARG A 223 21.55 4.59 3.10
CA ARG A 223 22.80 4.26 2.37
C ARG A 223 22.44 3.68 1.00
N ASP A 224 23.46 3.46 0.17
CA ASP A 224 23.30 2.84 -1.14
C ASP A 224 23.05 1.32 -0.98
N THR A 225 21.79 0.96 -0.79
CA THR A 225 21.32 -0.42 -0.64
C THR A 225 19.98 -0.58 -1.35
N LEU A 226 19.76 -1.75 -1.95
CA LEU A 226 18.48 -2.11 -2.55
C LEU A 226 17.47 -2.45 -1.45
N ILE A 227 16.29 -1.85 -1.56
CA ILE A 227 15.09 -2.23 -0.81
C ILE A 227 14.02 -2.63 -1.84
N ALA A 228 13.47 -3.82 -1.71
CA ALA A 228 12.41 -4.29 -2.61
C ALA A 228 11.20 -3.34 -2.56
N LEU A 229 10.54 -3.12 -3.69
CA LEU A 229 9.44 -2.14 -3.81
C LEU A 229 8.35 -2.38 -2.78
N SER A 230 7.93 -3.63 -2.61
CA SER A 230 6.92 -4.00 -1.62
C SER A 230 7.40 -3.82 -0.16
N ASP A 231 8.71 -3.89 0.10
CA ASP A 231 9.27 -3.72 1.44
C ASP A 231 9.23 -2.26 1.88
N ARG A 232 9.29 -1.30 0.95
CA ARG A 232 9.25 0.14 1.23
C ARG A 232 7.91 0.54 1.88
N GLY A 233 6.78 0.15 1.27
CA GLY A 233 5.45 0.33 1.88
C GLY A 233 5.28 -0.41 3.20
N ARG A 234 5.84 -1.64 3.32
CA ARG A 234 5.80 -2.39 4.59
C ARG A 234 6.59 -1.71 5.71
N ILE A 235 7.73 -1.09 5.40
CA ILE A 235 8.48 -0.28 6.38
C ILE A 235 7.58 0.85 6.89
N ALA A 236 6.89 1.56 5.99
CA ALA A 236 5.97 2.63 6.36
C ALA A 236 4.84 2.12 7.27
N ASN A 237 4.17 1.05 6.88
CA ASN A 237 3.04 0.48 7.61
C ASN A 237 3.43 -0.01 9.02
N ARG A 238 4.55 -0.73 9.14
CA ARG A 238 5.04 -1.26 10.44
C ARG A 238 5.34 -0.14 11.43
N ASN A 239 5.80 0.99 10.93
CA ASN A 239 6.14 2.15 11.75
C ASN A 239 4.97 3.12 11.92
N LYS A 240 3.78 2.78 11.39
CA LYS A 240 2.57 3.62 11.46
C LYS A 240 2.80 5.02 10.89
N GLY A 241 3.44 5.10 9.71
CA GLY A 241 3.65 6.36 9.01
C GLY A 241 2.32 7.06 8.71
N ASP A 242 2.29 8.37 8.88
CA ASP A 242 1.14 9.19 8.51
C ASP A 242 1.12 9.53 7.02
N LEU A 243 2.31 9.67 6.40
CA LEU A 243 2.49 9.94 4.97
C LEU A 243 3.67 9.13 4.42
N PHE A 244 3.61 8.82 3.13
CA PHE A 244 4.70 8.20 2.38
C PHE A 244 5.08 9.08 1.17
N VAL A 245 6.34 9.50 1.09
CA VAL A 245 6.87 10.33 0.01
C VAL A 245 8.07 9.66 -0.62
N SER A 246 7.91 9.15 -1.84
CA SER A 246 9.00 8.56 -2.64
C SER A 246 9.59 9.61 -3.58
N VAL A 247 10.92 9.70 -3.62
CA VAL A 247 11.65 10.68 -4.44
C VAL A 247 12.37 9.95 -5.57
N HIS A 248 12.13 10.39 -6.81
CA HIS A 248 12.65 9.83 -8.05
C HIS A 248 13.20 10.89 -9.01
N VAL A 249 13.93 10.46 -10.04
CA VAL A 249 14.44 11.29 -11.13
C VAL A 249 14.01 10.68 -12.46
N ASN A 250 13.10 11.34 -13.13
CA ASN A 250 12.51 10.87 -14.37
C ASN A 250 13.54 10.70 -15.51
N ALA A 251 13.20 9.85 -16.46
CA ALA A 251 13.97 9.63 -17.66
C ALA A 251 13.11 9.67 -18.91
N SER A 252 13.71 10.06 -20.02
CA SER A 252 13.10 9.87 -21.32
C SER A 252 13.04 8.37 -21.69
N GLY A 253 11.94 7.94 -22.30
CA GLY A 253 11.79 6.58 -22.83
C GLY A 253 12.70 6.25 -24.03
N THR A 254 13.39 7.23 -24.57
CA THR A 254 14.27 7.05 -25.73
C THR A 254 15.59 7.79 -25.54
N ARG A 255 16.70 7.23 -26.06
CA ARG A 255 18.03 7.88 -26.08
C ARG A 255 18.22 8.75 -27.34
N SER A 256 17.19 9.35 -27.84
CA SER A 256 17.19 10.22 -29.01
C SER A 256 17.38 11.71 -28.63
N ALA A 257 17.66 12.56 -29.63
CA ALA A 257 17.69 14.01 -29.44
C ALA A 257 16.33 14.56 -28.94
N ALA A 258 15.21 13.95 -29.30
CA ALA A 258 13.89 14.29 -28.77
C ALA A 258 13.79 13.90 -27.27
N GLY A 259 14.29 12.74 -26.89
CA GLY A 259 14.38 12.31 -25.51
C GLY A 259 15.24 13.24 -24.65
N ALA A 260 16.38 13.69 -25.17
CA ALA A 260 17.27 14.64 -24.47
C ALA A 260 16.61 16.02 -24.20
N ARG A 261 15.51 16.36 -24.91
CA ARG A 261 14.75 17.62 -24.70
C ARG A 261 13.61 17.47 -23.70
N GLN A 262 13.24 16.25 -23.30
CA GLN A 262 12.23 16.07 -22.24
C GLN A 262 12.75 16.65 -20.94
N ARG A 263 11.89 17.41 -20.25
CA ARG A 263 12.21 18.08 -19.00
C ARG A 263 10.97 18.39 -18.20
N GLY A 264 11.17 18.70 -16.92
CA GLY A 264 10.14 19.09 -15.99
C GLY A 264 10.02 18.16 -14.79
N TYR A 265 9.11 18.46 -13.94
CA TYR A 265 8.81 17.72 -12.72
C TYR A 265 7.31 17.38 -12.68
N GLU A 266 7.00 16.29 -12.01
CA GLU A 266 5.62 15.79 -11.86
C GLU A 266 5.47 15.00 -10.57
N THR A 267 4.28 15.03 -9.99
CA THR A 267 4.00 14.28 -8.76
C THR A 267 2.88 13.29 -9.03
N TYR A 268 3.13 12.04 -8.65
CA TYR A 268 2.21 10.94 -8.87
C TYR A 268 1.54 10.48 -7.59
N PHE A 269 0.28 10.09 -7.71
CA PHE A 269 -0.40 9.25 -6.72
C PHE A 269 -0.86 7.95 -7.36
N LEU A 270 -1.24 6.97 -6.52
CA LEU A 270 -1.59 5.65 -7.00
C LEU A 270 -2.99 5.61 -7.59
N ALA A 271 -3.11 5.32 -8.89
CA ALA A 271 -4.33 4.95 -9.59
C ALA A 271 -3.97 4.38 -10.96
N GLU A 272 -4.95 3.99 -11.77
CA GLU A 272 -4.71 3.59 -13.16
C GLU A 272 -4.16 4.77 -13.98
N ALA A 273 -3.11 4.53 -14.77
CA ALA A 273 -2.49 5.56 -15.59
C ALA A 273 -3.46 6.07 -16.66
N LYS A 274 -3.61 7.39 -16.77
CA LYS A 274 -4.50 8.04 -17.77
C LYS A 274 -3.81 8.42 -19.09
N THR A 275 -2.49 8.40 -19.11
CA THR A 275 -1.71 8.80 -20.30
C THR A 275 -0.65 7.75 -20.62
N GLU A 276 -0.25 7.66 -21.89
CA GLU A 276 0.84 6.78 -22.29
C GLU A 276 2.16 7.14 -21.60
N GLU A 277 2.38 8.43 -21.35
CA GLU A 277 3.55 8.91 -20.63
C GLU A 277 3.56 8.41 -19.18
N ALA A 278 2.44 8.54 -18.45
CA ALA A 278 2.32 8.02 -17.09
C ALA A 278 2.50 6.49 -17.05
N SER A 279 1.92 5.76 -18.03
CA SER A 279 2.14 4.31 -18.15
C SER A 279 3.60 3.96 -18.47
N ARG A 280 4.31 4.81 -19.20
CA ARG A 280 5.73 4.63 -19.49
C ARG A 280 6.58 4.78 -18.22
N VAL A 281 6.35 5.86 -17.45
CA VAL A 281 7.04 6.10 -16.17
C VAL A 281 6.75 4.95 -15.20
N GLU A 282 5.48 4.55 -15.08
CA GLU A 282 5.09 3.38 -14.27
C GLU A 282 5.91 2.13 -14.62
N ARG A 283 5.97 1.78 -15.91
CA ARG A 283 6.74 0.59 -16.33
C ARG A 283 8.21 0.71 -16.00
N MET A 284 8.79 1.90 -16.18
CA MET A 284 10.20 2.17 -15.91
C MET A 284 10.52 1.96 -14.43
N GLU A 285 9.71 2.52 -13.53
CA GLU A 285 9.91 2.40 -12.09
C GLU A 285 9.59 0.99 -11.58
N ASN A 286 8.55 0.35 -12.11
CA ASN A 286 8.21 -1.03 -11.74
C ASN A 286 9.23 -2.06 -12.24
N GLU A 287 10.10 -1.74 -13.21
CA GLU A 287 11.19 -2.62 -13.66
C GLU A 287 12.23 -2.95 -12.55
N ALA A 288 12.30 -2.16 -11.49
CA ALA A 288 13.17 -2.44 -10.34
C ALA A 288 12.91 -3.82 -9.72
N VAL A 289 11.73 -4.41 -9.90
CA VAL A 289 11.39 -5.79 -9.50
C VAL A 289 12.39 -6.81 -10.04
N LYS A 290 13.00 -6.60 -11.21
CA LYS A 290 13.99 -7.51 -11.78
C LYS A 290 15.23 -7.73 -10.90
N PHE A 291 15.52 -6.79 -10.00
CA PHE A 291 16.64 -6.88 -9.06
C PHE A 291 16.26 -7.54 -7.71
N GLU A 292 14.97 -7.83 -7.51
CA GLU A 292 14.44 -8.41 -6.28
C GLU A 292 14.62 -9.93 -6.22
N THR A 293 15.85 -10.41 -6.29
CA THR A 293 16.22 -11.83 -6.32
C THR A 293 17.12 -12.21 -5.16
N GLY A 294 17.13 -13.47 -4.76
CA GLY A 294 18.01 -13.98 -3.70
C GLY A 294 17.87 -13.22 -2.39
N ALA A 295 18.95 -12.64 -1.88
CA ALA A 295 18.94 -11.85 -0.63
C ALA A 295 18.10 -10.56 -0.71
N ASN A 296 17.84 -10.08 -1.92
CA ASN A 296 17.02 -8.89 -2.20
C ASN A 296 15.58 -9.23 -2.52
N ALA A 297 15.18 -10.50 -2.48
CA ALA A 297 13.78 -10.88 -2.70
C ALA A 297 12.87 -10.22 -1.63
N PRO A 298 11.61 -9.89 -1.99
CA PRO A 298 10.66 -9.34 -1.04
C PRO A 298 10.53 -10.25 0.18
N LYS A 299 10.62 -9.65 1.36
CA LYS A 299 10.51 -10.37 2.65
C LYS A 299 9.06 -10.49 3.13
N GLY A 300 8.10 -10.11 2.29
CA GLY A 300 6.67 -10.12 2.57
C GLY A 300 5.92 -11.26 1.91
N ASP A 301 4.75 -11.57 2.46
CA ASP A 301 3.82 -12.52 1.89
C ASP A 301 3.10 -11.91 0.66
N PRO A 302 2.95 -12.66 -0.46
CA PRO A 302 2.15 -12.23 -1.63
C PRO A 302 0.71 -11.80 -1.30
N LEU A 303 0.14 -12.30 -0.22
CA LEU A 303 -1.21 -11.93 0.25
C LEU A 303 -1.31 -10.50 0.79
N SER A 304 -0.21 -9.90 1.23
CA SER A 304 -0.21 -8.49 1.63
C SER A 304 -0.58 -7.54 0.49
N PHE A 305 -0.35 -7.93 -0.77
CA PHE A 305 -0.80 -7.18 -1.95
C PHE A 305 -2.33 -7.06 -2.07
N ILE A 306 -3.07 -8.06 -1.61
CA ILE A 306 -4.53 -8.11 -1.74
C ILE A 306 -5.21 -7.20 -0.72
N ILE A 307 -4.64 -7.08 0.47
CA ILE A 307 -5.14 -6.18 1.54
C ILE A 307 -4.86 -4.71 1.17
N ASN A 308 -3.82 -4.47 0.39
CA ASN A 308 -3.38 -3.16 -0.05
C ASN A 308 -4.41 -2.42 -0.91
N ASP A 309 -5.06 -3.10 -1.84
CA ASP A 309 -5.96 -2.49 -2.82
C ASP A 309 -7.19 -1.81 -2.17
N MET A 310 -7.61 -2.30 -1.02
CA MET A 310 -8.75 -1.74 -0.27
C MET A 310 -8.39 -0.52 0.58
N ALA A 311 -7.21 -0.53 1.20
CA ALA A 311 -6.71 0.60 1.98
C ALA A 311 -6.34 1.79 1.08
N GLN A 312 -5.94 1.51 -0.17
CA GLN A 312 -5.57 2.52 -1.14
C GLN A 312 -6.74 3.41 -1.58
N ASN A 313 -7.92 2.84 -1.78
CA ASN A 313 -9.11 3.63 -2.16
C ASN A 313 -9.53 4.63 -1.06
N GLU A 314 -9.22 4.35 0.20
CA GLU A 314 -9.48 5.27 1.32
C GLU A 314 -8.56 6.49 1.28
N HIS A 315 -7.33 6.33 0.77
CA HIS A 315 -6.30 7.38 0.75
C HIS A 315 -6.07 8.03 -0.61
N LEU A 316 -6.86 7.68 -1.64
CA LEU A 316 -6.68 8.25 -3.00
C LEU A 316 -6.86 9.76 -3.01
N ARG A 317 -7.88 10.26 -2.33
CA ARG A 317 -8.16 11.69 -2.25
C ARG A 317 -7.06 12.42 -1.51
N GLU A 318 -6.66 11.92 -0.37
CA GLU A 318 -5.58 12.45 0.46
C GLU A 318 -4.24 12.44 -0.28
N SER A 319 -3.96 11.38 -1.04
CA SER A 319 -2.76 11.27 -1.87
C SER A 319 -2.76 12.28 -3.01
N ASN A 320 -3.91 12.51 -3.66
CA ASN A 320 -4.04 13.54 -4.70
C ASN A 320 -3.89 14.95 -4.12
N ASP A 321 -4.45 15.23 -2.93
CA ASP A 321 -4.32 16.52 -2.25
C ASP A 321 -2.85 16.77 -1.87
N LEU A 322 -2.15 15.77 -1.32
CA LEU A 322 -0.72 15.82 -1.02
C LEU A 322 0.11 16.05 -2.29
N ALA A 323 -0.15 15.29 -3.36
CA ALA A 323 0.53 15.44 -4.65
C ALA A 323 0.34 16.86 -5.21
N SER A 324 -0.87 17.40 -5.11
CA SER A 324 -1.20 18.75 -5.58
C SER A 324 -0.44 19.83 -4.80
N THR A 325 -0.34 19.69 -3.49
CA THR A 325 0.40 20.62 -2.62
C THR A 325 1.90 20.59 -2.93
N ILE A 326 2.49 19.38 -3.11
CA ILE A 326 3.90 19.25 -3.49
C ILE A 326 4.16 19.84 -4.87
N GLN A 327 3.31 19.52 -5.86
CA GLN A 327 3.44 20.05 -7.22
C GLN A 327 3.42 21.58 -7.26
N GLN A 328 2.50 22.19 -6.51
CA GLN A 328 2.41 23.65 -6.39
C GLN A 328 3.64 24.26 -5.68
N GLY A 329 4.17 23.58 -4.68
CA GLY A 329 5.40 23.98 -4.00
C GLY A 329 6.59 24.02 -4.95
N LEU A 330 6.80 22.97 -5.73
CA LEU A 330 7.87 22.88 -6.72
C LEU A 330 7.75 23.94 -7.81
N ARG A 331 6.54 24.29 -8.23
CA ARG A 331 6.26 25.31 -9.26
C ARG A 331 6.85 26.67 -8.94
N ARG A 332 7.06 26.99 -7.67
CA ARG A 332 7.51 28.32 -7.23
C ARG A 332 8.97 28.61 -7.56
N PHE A 333 9.78 27.59 -7.79
CA PHE A 333 11.24 27.79 -7.97
C PHE A 333 11.90 26.81 -8.96
N HIS A 334 11.27 25.69 -9.30
CA HIS A 334 11.87 24.70 -10.20
C HIS A 334 11.92 25.25 -11.63
N PRO A 335 13.10 25.27 -12.29
CA PRO A 335 13.25 25.89 -13.62
C PRO A 335 12.65 25.02 -14.75
N GLY A 336 12.39 23.75 -14.49
CA GLY A 336 11.79 22.83 -15.43
C GLY A 336 10.29 23.07 -15.63
N ARG A 337 9.74 22.41 -16.66
CA ARG A 337 8.31 22.51 -16.97
C ARG A 337 7.50 21.82 -15.86
N ASP A 338 6.46 22.51 -15.37
CA ASP A 338 5.43 21.90 -14.56
C ASP A 338 4.59 20.93 -15.43
N ARG A 339 4.66 19.62 -15.14
CA ARG A 339 3.93 18.57 -15.85
C ARG A 339 2.66 18.14 -15.11
N GLY A 340 2.41 18.75 -13.96
CA GLY A 340 1.21 18.58 -13.15
C GLY A 340 1.22 17.32 -12.29
N VAL A 341 0.09 17.13 -11.61
CA VAL A 341 -0.20 15.91 -10.87
C VAL A 341 -0.66 14.84 -11.84
N GLN A 342 -0.07 13.67 -11.74
CA GLN A 342 -0.33 12.50 -12.54
C GLN A 342 -0.79 11.32 -11.67
N GLN A 343 -1.25 10.26 -12.30
CA GLN A 343 -1.58 9.02 -11.61
C GLN A 343 -1.03 7.82 -12.39
N ALA A 344 -0.54 6.81 -11.66
CA ALA A 344 -0.11 5.55 -12.25
C ALA A 344 -0.01 4.45 -11.16
N ASN A 345 0.07 3.19 -11.60
CA ASN A 345 0.01 2.04 -10.73
C ASN A 345 1.42 1.61 -10.27
N PHE A 346 2.11 2.48 -9.54
CA PHE A 346 3.45 2.21 -9.03
C PHE A 346 3.49 1.14 -7.96
N ALA A 347 4.34 0.14 -8.13
CA ALA A 347 4.52 -0.96 -7.18
C ALA A 347 4.95 -0.46 -5.78
N VAL A 348 5.76 0.60 -5.72
CA VAL A 348 6.22 1.20 -4.46
C VAL A 348 5.09 1.83 -3.65
N LEU A 349 4.05 2.35 -4.31
CA LEU A 349 2.91 2.99 -3.65
C LEU A 349 1.82 1.99 -3.25
N ARG A 350 1.69 0.86 -3.96
CA ARG A 350 0.62 -0.14 -3.73
C ARG A 350 0.59 -0.68 -2.30
N GLY A 351 1.75 -0.72 -1.65
CA GLY A 351 1.90 -1.30 -0.31
C GLY A 351 1.65 -0.35 0.85
N SER A 352 1.35 0.91 0.60
CA SER A 352 1.25 1.93 1.65
C SER A 352 -0.18 2.09 2.17
N TYR A 353 -0.38 2.03 3.49
CA TYR A 353 -1.68 2.20 4.16
C TYR A 353 -1.88 3.63 4.70
N MET A 354 -1.31 4.59 4.01
CA MET A 354 -1.38 6.01 4.28
C MET A 354 -1.37 6.79 2.97
N PRO A 355 -1.69 8.10 2.95
CA PRO A 355 -1.51 8.93 1.77
C PRO A 355 -0.07 8.81 1.25
N ALA A 356 0.07 8.47 -0.03
CA ALA A 356 1.34 8.09 -0.64
C ALA A 356 1.52 8.75 -2.00
N VAL A 357 2.72 9.30 -2.24
CA VAL A 357 3.08 9.98 -3.49
C VAL A 357 4.48 9.59 -3.96
N LEU A 358 4.69 9.68 -5.28
CA LEU A 358 5.99 9.59 -5.92
C LEU A 358 6.28 10.92 -6.63
N VAL A 359 7.42 11.52 -6.33
CA VAL A 359 7.80 12.85 -6.83
C VAL A 359 8.97 12.69 -7.79
N GLU A 360 8.71 12.96 -9.07
CA GLU A 360 9.71 13.06 -10.11
C GLU A 360 10.29 14.48 -10.13
N ILE A 361 11.48 14.64 -9.57
CA ILE A 361 12.08 15.95 -9.31
C ILE A 361 12.80 16.57 -10.51
N GLY A 362 12.69 15.98 -11.70
CA GLY A 362 13.31 16.44 -12.93
C GLY A 362 13.71 15.27 -13.84
N PHE A 363 14.08 15.56 -15.08
CA PHE A 363 14.56 14.57 -16.06
C PHE A 363 16.08 14.48 -16.06
N GLY A 364 16.63 13.44 -15.47
CA GLY A 364 18.08 13.24 -15.46
C GLY A 364 18.68 12.91 -16.83
N THR A 365 17.85 12.59 -17.83
CA THR A 365 18.25 12.43 -19.22
C THR A 365 18.46 13.75 -19.96
N ASN A 366 17.94 14.86 -19.44
CA ASN A 366 18.13 16.21 -19.98
C ASN A 366 19.42 16.82 -19.41
N GLY A 367 20.26 17.43 -20.28
CA GLY A 367 21.57 17.96 -19.87
C GLY A 367 21.48 19.19 -18.96
N GLU A 368 20.44 20.05 -19.10
CA GLU A 368 20.23 21.21 -18.23
C GLU A 368 19.71 20.75 -16.87
N GLU A 369 18.73 19.86 -16.83
CA GLU A 369 18.19 19.33 -15.57
C GLU A 369 19.18 18.43 -14.86
N ALA A 370 20.04 17.68 -15.58
CA ALA A 370 21.13 16.95 -14.97
C ALA A 370 22.12 17.86 -14.22
N ARG A 371 22.44 19.07 -14.77
CA ARG A 371 23.25 20.07 -14.05
C ARG A 371 22.50 20.58 -12.81
N TYR A 372 21.23 20.92 -12.96
CA TYR A 372 20.37 21.40 -11.89
C TYR A 372 20.29 20.36 -10.75
N LEU A 373 20.02 19.10 -11.08
CA LEU A 373 19.89 18.00 -10.13
C LEU A 373 21.24 17.58 -9.50
N ASN A 374 22.37 17.87 -10.15
CA ASN A 374 23.70 17.58 -9.62
C ASN A 374 24.18 18.65 -8.63
N ASP A 375 23.54 19.83 -8.63
CA ASP A 375 23.86 20.94 -7.74
C ASP A 375 23.23 20.73 -6.36
N ARG A 376 24.01 20.85 -5.29
CA ARG A 376 23.56 20.59 -3.91
C ARG A 376 22.61 21.66 -3.37
N ASP A 377 22.74 22.89 -3.79
CA ASP A 377 21.87 23.96 -3.35
C ASP A 377 20.48 23.82 -3.99
N ASN A 378 20.42 23.43 -5.26
CA ASN A 378 19.18 23.09 -5.93
C ASN A 378 18.51 21.84 -5.31
N GLN A 379 19.28 20.80 -4.97
CA GLN A 379 18.78 19.64 -4.24
C GLN A 379 18.15 20.04 -2.91
N ARG A 380 18.79 20.97 -2.18
CA ARG A 380 18.29 21.49 -0.91
C ARG A 380 17.01 22.31 -1.10
N GLN A 381 16.93 23.12 -2.15
CA GLN A 381 15.70 23.86 -2.48
C GLN A 381 14.53 22.93 -2.80
N ILE A 382 14.77 21.85 -3.57
CA ILE A 382 13.78 20.81 -3.82
C ILE A 382 13.30 20.21 -2.50
N ALA A 383 14.22 19.77 -1.65
CA ALA A 383 13.91 19.18 -0.35
C ALA A 383 13.12 20.13 0.55
N GLN A 384 13.51 21.41 0.63
CA GLN A 384 12.81 22.43 1.39
C GLN A 384 11.39 22.68 0.89
N SER A 385 11.20 22.65 -0.43
CA SER A 385 9.88 22.84 -1.00
C SER A 385 8.97 21.66 -0.69
N ILE A 386 9.44 20.45 -0.87
CA ILE A 386 8.67 19.24 -0.52
C ILE A 386 8.34 19.23 0.97
N ALA A 387 9.32 19.57 1.84
CA ALA A 387 9.10 19.62 3.29
C ALA A 387 8.01 20.62 3.70
N ARG A 388 8.05 21.84 3.14
CA ARG A 388 7.02 22.85 3.39
C ARG A 388 5.64 22.44 2.89
N SER A 389 5.59 21.82 1.70
CA SER A 389 4.33 21.31 1.13
C SER A 389 3.74 20.17 1.96
N VAL A 390 4.59 19.28 2.48
CA VAL A 390 4.15 18.22 3.40
C VAL A 390 3.58 18.83 4.68
N LEU A 391 4.24 19.84 5.27
CA LEU A 391 3.72 20.51 6.47
C LEU A 391 2.39 21.22 6.17
N GLU A 392 2.31 21.98 5.07
CA GLU A 392 1.08 22.66 4.63
C GLU A 392 -0.08 21.66 4.47
N TYR A 393 0.18 20.50 3.86
CA TYR A 393 -0.82 19.44 3.74
C TYR A 393 -1.26 18.91 5.11
N LEU A 394 -0.31 18.63 6.02
CA LEU A 394 -0.62 18.13 7.36
C LEU A 394 -1.47 19.12 8.16
N ASP A 395 -1.15 20.42 8.08
CA ASP A 395 -1.90 21.49 8.75
C ASP A 395 -3.35 21.56 8.20
N HIS A 396 -3.52 21.49 6.88
CA HIS A 396 -4.84 21.46 6.24
C HIS A 396 -5.62 20.19 6.60
N TYR A 397 -4.96 19.05 6.68
CA TYR A 397 -5.57 17.78 7.07
C TYR A 397 -6.06 17.86 8.52
N ASP A 398 -5.24 18.34 9.45
CA ASP A 398 -5.61 18.46 10.86
C ASP A 398 -6.75 19.49 11.07
N ALA A 399 -6.76 20.58 10.31
CA ALA A 399 -7.85 21.55 10.33
C ALA A 399 -9.19 20.95 9.86
N ARG A 400 -9.17 20.09 8.82
CA ARG A 400 -10.38 19.41 8.33
C ARG A 400 -10.94 18.43 9.36
N ILE A 401 -10.08 17.65 10.02
CA ILE A 401 -10.52 16.69 11.04
C ILE A 401 -11.00 17.42 12.30
N GLY A 402 -10.33 18.50 12.69
CA GLY A 402 -10.71 19.31 13.86
C GLY A 402 -12.02 20.08 13.68
N ALA A 403 -12.36 20.47 12.45
CA ALA A 403 -13.60 21.17 12.12
C ALA A 403 -14.82 20.23 11.97
N GLY A 404 -14.58 18.94 11.82
CA GLY A 404 -15.63 17.92 11.64
C GLY A 404 -16.15 17.29 12.94
N SER A 405 -15.76 17.79 14.12
CA SER A 405 -16.28 17.33 15.42
C SER A 405 -17.26 18.35 15.96
N PRO A 406 -18.60 18.05 15.96
CA PRO A 406 -19.59 18.86 16.65
C PRO A 406 -19.43 18.79 18.19
#